data_7d17811db0658bbd984d608c04ee5c83
#
_entry.id   7d17811db0658bbd984d608c04ee5c83
#
_cell.length_a   1.000
_cell.length_b   1.000
_cell.length_c   1.000
_cell.angle_alpha   90.00
_cell.angle_beta   90.00
_cell.angle_gamma   90.00
#
_symmetry.space_group_name_H-M   'P 1'
#
loop_
_entity.id
_entity.type
_entity.pdbx_description
1 polymer ?
#
loop_
_entity_poly.entity_id
_entity_poly.type
_entity_poly.pdbx_seq_one_letter_code
_entity_poly.pdbx_strand_id
1 'polypeptide(L)'
;MEDKLIGFLGCDKYEIILYLSRILYHLGKKVLLVDFAETEALYQSISIPDTLREENDYIHYSGIDFIQGKYYERYKKEAYDYILIDFGYNAENLLLAQCEKVMFVTDLQLHNLKRMKHISYNGDGERFLIIKDVFPCKIKPEFIQEQLRCLMIEEQHVYILYQDPIDMKYRIQSQYDHKFSFPKLSKPTKFFLQ
;
A
#
# COMPACT_ATOMS: atom_id res chain seq x y z
N MET A 1 16.15 -17.76 -1.82
CA MET A 1 15.55 -16.65 -2.61
C MET A 1 15.50 -15.49 -1.64
N GLU A 2 16.01 -14.35 -2.02
CA GLU A 2 15.86 -13.14 -1.19
C GLU A 2 14.42 -12.67 -1.26
N ASP A 3 13.87 -12.25 -0.12
CA ASP A 3 12.50 -11.73 -0.04
C ASP A 3 12.44 -10.38 -0.77
N LYS A 4 11.42 -10.19 -1.62
CA LYS A 4 11.22 -8.89 -2.30
C LYS A 4 10.47 -7.93 -1.39
N LEU A 5 11.16 -6.88 -0.96
CA LEU A 5 10.59 -5.83 -0.13
C LEU A 5 9.99 -4.74 -1.01
N ILE A 6 8.70 -4.43 -0.79
CA ILE A 6 8.00 -3.35 -1.47
C ILE A 6 7.44 -2.40 -0.40
N GLY A 7 7.94 -1.16 -0.41
CA GLY A 7 7.55 -0.13 0.55
C GLY A 7 6.44 0.77 0.02
N PHE A 8 5.54 1.20 0.89
CA PHE A 8 4.47 2.15 0.59
C PHE A 8 4.56 3.34 1.54
N LEU A 9 4.63 4.54 0.99
CA LEU A 9 4.66 5.82 1.72
C LEU A 9 3.50 6.72 1.29
N GLY A 10 2.94 7.47 2.23
CA GLY A 10 1.95 8.51 1.94
C GLY A 10 0.59 8.31 2.61
N CYS A 11 -0.48 8.83 1.96
CA CYS A 11 -1.84 8.77 2.51
C CYS A 11 -2.39 7.33 2.56
N ASP A 12 -3.58 7.15 3.12
CA ASP A 12 -4.23 5.84 3.23
C ASP A 12 -4.17 5.06 1.92
N LYS A 13 -3.64 3.85 1.99
CA LYS A 13 -3.35 2.99 0.85
C LYS A 13 -3.55 1.50 1.12
N TYR A 14 -4.16 1.19 2.28
CA TYR A 14 -4.41 -0.20 2.69
C TYR A 14 -5.12 -1.03 1.62
N GLU A 15 -6.08 -0.43 0.89
CA GLU A 15 -6.79 -1.12 -0.18
C GLU A 15 -5.87 -1.53 -1.33
N ILE A 16 -4.92 -0.67 -1.72
CA ILE A 16 -3.93 -0.97 -2.77
C ILE A 16 -3.04 -2.13 -2.33
N ILE A 17 -2.54 -2.07 -1.10
CA ILE A 17 -1.68 -3.11 -0.53
C ILE A 17 -2.43 -4.44 -0.44
N LEU A 18 -3.69 -4.43 0.03
CA LEU A 18 -4.54 -5.62 0.08
C LEU A 18 -4.81 -6.21 -1.30
N TYR A 19 -5.09 -5.38 -2.31
CA TYR A 19 -5.33 -5.87 -3.67
C TYR A 19 -4.08 -6.52 -4.26
N LEU A 20 -2.93 -5.88 -4.13
CA LEU A 20 -1.64 -6.42 -4.59
C LEU A 20 -1.32 -7.74 -3.87
N SER A 21 -1.47 -7.80 -2.55
CA SER A 21 -1.20 -9.02 -1.79
C SER A 21 -2.10 -10.18 -2.21
N ARG A 22 -3.37 -9.92 -2.49
CA ARG A 22 -4.32 -10.94 -2.98
C ARG A 22 -3.96 -11.46 -4.37
N ILE A 23 -3.52 -10.56 -5.25
CA ILE A 23 -3.06 -10.96 -6.59
C ILE A 23 -1.82 -11.84 -6.46
N LEU A 24 -0.83 -11.42 -5.69
CA LEU A 24 0.38 -12.20 -5.44
C LEU A 24 0.06 -13.58 -4.86
N TYR A 25 -0.85 -13.64 -3.88
CA TYR A 25 -1.32 -14.91 -3.31
C TYR A 25 -1.97 -15.81 -4.37
N HIS A 26 -2.82 -15.27 -5.23
CA HIS A 26 -3.45 -16.04 -6.33
C HIS A 26 -2.43 -16.50 -7.38
N LEU A 27 -1.29 -15.83 -7.50
CA LEU A 27 -0.15 -16.25 -8.30
C LEU A 27 0.74 -17.29 -7.58
N GLY A 28 0.29 -17.81 -6.44
CA GLY A 28 0.99 -18.84 -5.66
C GLY A 28 2.17 -18.31 -4.85
N LYS A 29 2.21 -16.99 -4.58
CA LYS A 29 3.27 -16.35 -3.80
C LYS A 29 2.94 -16.34 -2.30
N LYS A 30 3.95 -16.56 -1.47
CA LYS A 30 3.87 -16.37 -0.02
C LYS A 30 4.08 -14.89 0.29
N VAL A 31 3.09 -14.25 0.92
CA VAL A 31 3.08 -12.79 1.12
C VAL A 31 2.96 -12.46 2.60
N LEU A 32 3.82 -11.55 3.08
CA LEU A 32 3.73 -10.91 4.39
C LEU A 32 3.33 -9.44 4.22
N LEU A 33 2.36 -9.00 4.99
CA LEU A 33 1.99 -7.58 5.13
C LEU A 33 2.47 -7.06 6.48
N VAL A 34 3.18 -5.94 6.44
CA VAL A 34 3.75 -5.28 7.64
C VAL A 34 3.20 -3.86 7.74
N ASP A 35 2.57 -3.53 8.86
CA ASP A 35 2.02 -2.20 9.11
C ASP A 35 2.87 -1.43 10.13
N PHE A 36 3.64 -0.44 9.66
CA PHE A 36 4.37 0.54 10.45
C PHE A 36 3.65 1.90 10.51
N ALA A 37 2.47 2.02 9.86
CA ALA A 37 1.74 3.28 9.86
C ALA A 37 1.18 3.58 11.26
N GLU A 38 1.21 4.85 11.67
CA GLU A 38 0.62 5.29 12.96
C GLU A 38 -0.88 4.97 13.07
N THR A 39 -1.58 4.97 11.94
CA THR A 39 -3.02 4.69 11.90
C THR A 39 -3.35 3.20 11.99
N GLU A 40 -2.37 2.32 11.76
CA GLU A 40 -2.53 0.87 11.65
C GLU A 40 -3.67 0.47 10.69
N ALA A 41 -3.97 1.31 9.68
CA ALA A 41 -5.14 1.14 8.82
C ALA A 41 -5.09 -0.17 8.04
N LEU A 42 -3.91 -0.62 7.62
CA LEU A 42 -3.71 -1.89 6.93
C LEU A 42 -4.04 -3.07 7.87
N TYR A 43 -3.51 -3.06 9.08
CA TYR A 43 -3.72 -4.11 10.06
C TYR A 43 -5.17 -4.13 10.58
N GLN A 44 -5.80 -2.96 10.75
CA GLN A 44 -7.18 -2.82 11.21
C GLN A 44 -8.22 -3.11 10.10
N SER A 45 -7.83 -3.09 8.83
CA SER A 45 -8.77 -3.36 7.72
C SER A 45 -9.15 -4.83 7.54
N ILE A 46 -8.54 -5.74 8.32
CA ILE A 46 -8.84 -7.16 8.28
C ILE A 46 -10.04 -7.45 9.20
N SER A 47 -11.07 -8.11 8.69
CA SER A 47 -12.25 -8.46 9.47
C SER A 47 -12.02 -9.73 10.30
N ILE A 48 -11.37 -9.57 11.44
CA ILE A 48 -11.18 -10.61 12.45
C ILE A 48 -11.65 -10.10 13.83
N PRO A 49 -12.04 -10.98 14.76
CA PRO A 49 -12.35 -10.57 16.13
C PRO A 49 -11.19 -9.87 16.82
N ASP A 50 -11.47 -8.81 17.58
CA ASP A 50 -10.43 -8.04 18.29
C ASP A 50 -9.66 -8.90 19.31
N THR A 51 -10.29 -9.88 19.93
CA THR A 51 -9.62 -10.84 20.83
C THR A 51 -8.48 -11.58 20.14
N LEU A 52 -8.63 -11.94 18.86
CA LEU A 52 -7.56 -12.59 18.10
C LEU A 52 -6.41 -11.64 17.77
N ARG A 53 -6.70 -10.33 17.67
CA ARG A 53 -5.66 -9.30 17.45
C ARG A 53 -4.83 -9.06 18.72
N GLU A 54 -5.48 -9.07 19.88
CA GLU A 54 -4.84 -8.83 21.18
C GLU A 54 -3.96 -10.00 21.62
N GLU A 55 -4.38 -11.23 21.29
CA GLU A 55 -3.67 -12.46 21.68
C GLU A 55 -2.50 -12.84 20.76
N ASN A 56 -2.48 -12.29 19.52
CA ASN A 56 -1.54 -12.72 18.50
C ASN A 56 -0.76 -11.56 17.87
N ASP A 57 0.56 -11.63 17.92
CA ASP A 57 1.48 -10.73 17.20
C ASP A 57 1.39 -10.91 15.67
N TYR A 58 0.80 -12.02 15.23
CA TYR A 58 0.77 -12.48 13.85
C TYR A 58 -0.63 -12.99 13.52
N ILE A 59 -1.14 -12.58 12.37
CA ILE A 59 -2.44 -12.98 11.87
C ILE A 59 -2.29 -13.65 10.51
N HIS A 60 -2.76 -14.89 10.40
CA HIS A 60 -2.95 -15.52 9.11
C HIS A 60 -4.40 -15.36 8.66
N TYR A 61 -4.60 -14.60 7.58
CA TYR A 61 -5.95 -14.32 7.09
C TYR A 61 -6.05 -14.47 5.58
N SER A 62 -6.93 -15.39 5.14
CA SER A 62 -7.17 -15.67 3.72
C SER A 62 -5.90 -15.94 2.91
N GLY A 63 -4.94 -16.67 3.48
CA GLY A 63 -3.71 -17.07 2.81
C GLY A 63 -2.60 -16.02 2.80
N ILE A 64 -2.79 -14.91 3.52
CA ILE A 64 -1.81 -13.82 3.65
C ILE A 64 -1.51 -13.63 5.12
N ASP A 65 -0.26 -13.33 5.42
CA ASP A 65 0.24 -13.11 6.76
C ASP A 65 0.32 -11.61 7.06
N PHE A 66 -0.14 -11.20 8.25
CA PHE A 66 -0.20 -9.82 8.70
C PHE A 66 0.49 -9.65 10.04
N ILE A 67 1.33 -8.63 10.16
CA ILE A 67 1.97 -8.23 11.42
C ILE A 67 1.98 -6.71 11.57
N GLN A 68 1.99 -6.25 12.82
CA GLN A 68 2.36 -4.86 13.12
C GLN A 68 3.87 -4.70 13.03
N GLY A 69 4.34 -3.53 12.61
CA GLY A 69 5.75 -3.25 12.37
C GLY A 69 6.67 -3.53 13.58
N LYS A 70 6.17 -3.34 14.81
CA LYS A 70 6.91 -3.63 16.05
C LYS A 70 7.32 -5.11 16.20
N TYR A 71 6.66 -6.01 15.48
CA TYR A 71 6.95 -7.44 15.50
C TYR A 71 7.77 -7.92 14.32
N TYR A 72 8.11 -7.07 13.36
CA TYR A 72 8.80 -7.44 12.11
C TYR A 72 10.06 -8.27 12.36
N GLU A 73 10.90 -7.87 13.32
CA GLU A 73 12.15 -8.57 13.64
C GLU A 73 11.96 -10.02 14.06
N ARG A 74 10.78 -10.39 14.60
CA ARG A 74 10.46 -11.77 14.98
C ARG A 74 10.14 -12.64 13.77
N TYR A 75 9.50 -12.07 12.74
CA TYR A 75 8.93 -12.80 11.61
C TYR A 75 9.73 -12.66 10.31
N LYS A 76 10.73 -11.78 10.26
CA LYS A 76 11.59 -11.60 9.08
C LYS A 76 12.39 -12.84 8.68
N LYS A 77 12.50 -13.84 9.56
CA LYS A 77 13.19 -15.11 9.28
C LYS A 77 12.36 -16.09 8.46
N GLU A 78 11.06 -15.85 8.36
CA GLU A 78 10.18 -16.65 7.53
C GLU A 78 10.49 -16.35 6.05
N ALA A 79 10.51 -17.42 5.24
CA ALA A 79 10.73 -17.26 3.80
C ALA A 79 9.43 -16.80 3.13
N TYR A 80 9.40 -15.54 2.67
CA TYR A 80 8.32 -14.96 1.87
C TYR A 80 8.84 -14.67 0.47
N ASP A 81 7.97 -14.78 -0.53
CA ASP A 81 8.30 -14.29 -1.87
C ASP A 81 8.22 -12.76 -1.94
N TYR A 82 7.29 -12.17 -1.17
CA TYR A 82 7.05 -10.73 -1.11
C TYR A 82 6.72 -10.28 0.30
N ILE A 83 7.30 -9.15 0.70
CA ILE A 83 6.97 -8.44 1.93
C ILE A 83 6.51 -7.04 1.54
N LEU A 84 5.22 -6.75 1.74
CA LEU A 84 4.62 -5.43 1.45
C LEU A 84 4.52 -4.65 2.75
N ILE A 85 5.13 -3.46 2.79
CA ILE A 85 5.31 -2.70 4.03
C ILE A 85 4.62 -1.34 3.92
N ASP A 86 3.64 -1.09 4.80
CA ASP A 86 3.06 0.25 4.97
C ASP A 86 3.88 1.06 5.97
N PHE A 87 4.59 2.07 5.49
CA PHE A 87 5.36 2.99 6.33
C PHE A 87 4.58 4.24 6.77
N GLY A 88 3.30 4.37 6.40
CA GLY A 88 2.57 5.63 6.60
C GLY A 88 3.29 6.79 5.92
N TYR A 89 3.69 7.78 6.70
CA TYR A 89 4.56 8.89 6.23
C TYR A 89 5.97 8.83 6.83
N ASN A 90 6.34 7.73 7.48
CA ASN A 90 7.64 7.59 8.15
C ASN A 90 8.72 7.17 7.15
N ALA A 91 9.39 8.16 6.56
CA ALA A 91 10.52 7.94 5.66
C ALA A 91 11.86 7.69 6.37
N GLU A 92 11.91 7.81 7.70
CA GLU A 92 13.12 7.58 8.49
C GLU A 92 13.32 6.10 8.88
N ASN A 93 12.35 5.25 8.60
CA ASN A 93 12.46 3.82 8.87
C ASN A 93 13.57 3.20 8.00
N LEU A 94 14.53 2.55 8.64
CA LEU A 94 15.71 1.99 7.97
C LEU A 94 15.37 0.88 6.96
N LEU A 95 14.26 0.18 7.14
CA LEU A 95 13.81 -0.84 6.19
C LEU A 95 13.40 -0.24 4.85
N LEU A 96 12.99 1.03 4.82
CA LEU A 96 12.59 1.69 3.58
C LEU A 96 13.73 1.74 2.56
N ALA A 97 14.98 1.94 3.02
CA ALA A 97 16.15 1.95 2.16
C ALA A 97 16.49 0.55 1.58
N GLN A 98 15.94 -0.51 2.16
CA GLN A 98 16.14 -1.89 1.70
C GLN A 98 15.05 -2.34 0.71
N CYS A 99 14.01 -1.52 0.49
CA CYS A 99 12.94 -1.85 -0.44
C CYS A 99 13.43 -1.79 -1.89
N GLU A 100 13.19 -2.85 -2.67
CA GLU A 100 13.48 -2.88 -4.11
C GLU A 100 12.59 -1.89 -4.88
N LYS A 101 11.36 -1.72 -4.41
CA LYS A 101 10.36 -0.80 -4.98
C LYS A 101 9.72 0.02 -3.88
N VAL A 102 9.55 1.31 -4.15
CA VAL A 102 8.87 2.23 -3.22
C VAL A 102 7.75 2.96 -3.94
N MET A 103 6.53 2.77 -3.42
CA MET A 103 5.31 3.38 -3.93
C MET A 103 4.92 4.58 -3.07
N PHE A 104 5.04 5.77 -3.62
CA PHE A 104 4.57 7.02 -3.02
C PHE A 104 3.10 7.20 -3.37
N VAL A 105 2.22 7.22 -2.38
CA VAL A 105 0.77 7.30 -2.58
C VAL A 105 0.23 8.61 -2.04
N THR A 106 -0.47 9.35 -2.88
CA THR A 106 -1.13 10.61 -2.52
C THR A 106 -2.50 10.74 -3.18
N ASP A 107 -3.24 11.76 -2.82
CA ASP A 107 -4.48 12.18 -3.44
C ASP A 107 -4.42 13.67 -3.83
N LEU A 108 -5.55 14.28 -4.19
CA LEU A 108 -5.63 15.70 -4.54
C LEU A 108 -5.71 16.63 -3.33
N GLN A 109 -5.67 16.10 -2.09
CA GLN A 109 -5.84 16.91 -0.90
C GLN A 109 -4.55 17.63 -0.50
N LEU A 110 -4.68 18.94 -0.24
CA LEU A 110 -3.54 19.81 0.03
C LEU A 110 -2.69 19.34 1.23
N HIS A 111 -3.31 18.82 2.28
CA HIS A 111 -2.56 18.37 3.47
C HIS A 111 -1.71 17.13 3.16
N ASN A 112 -2.21 16.18 2.36
CA ASN A 112 -1.46 15.01 1.92
C ASN A 112 -0.29 15.41 1.00
N LEU A 113 -0.55 16.32 0.05
CA LEU A 113 0.50 16.87 -0.79
C LEU A 113 1.61 17.57 0.02
N LYS A 114 1.24 18.37 1.03
CA LYS A 114 2.21 19.02 1.91
C LYS A 114 3.05 18.00 2.69
N ARG A 115 2.42 16.97 3.24
CA ARG A 115 3.15 15.89 3.94
C ARG A 115 4.12 15.17 3.01
N MET A 116 3.68 14.83 1.79
CA MET A 116 4.53 14.17 0.78
C MET A 116 5.75 15.00 0.38
N LYS A 117 5.63 16.33 0.29
CA LYS A 117 6.76 17.24 -0.01
C LYS A 117 7.88 17.21 1.03
N HIS A 118 7.57 16.83 2.26
CA HIS A 118 8.55 16.73 3.35
C HIS A 118 9.23 15.36 3.42
N ILE A 119 8.81 14.40 2.59
CA ILE A 119 9.45 13.10 2.52
C ILE A 119 10.81 13.24 1.84
N SER A 120 11.86 12.81 2.54
CA SER A 120 13.19 12.64 1.98
C SER A 120 13.47 11.14 1.87
N TYR A 121 13.61 10.64 0.65
CA TYR A 121 13.93 9.24 0.39
C TYR A 121 15.27 9.12 -0.31
N ASN A 122 16.22 8.45 0.31
CA ASN A 122 17.61 8.30 -0.17
C ASN A 122 17.97 6.84 -0.55
N GLY A 123 16.99 5.95 -0.62
CA GLY A 123 17.23 4.57 -1.04
C GLY A 123 17.38 4.44 -2.57
N ASP A 124 17.93 3.30 -3.00
CA ASP A 124 18.17 2.97 -4.42
C ASP A 124 17.00 2.23 -5.08
N GLY A 125 15.93 1.95 -4.33
CA GLY A 125 14.74 1.27 -4.84
C GLY A 125 14.04 2.04 -5.96
N GLU A 126 13.46 1.30 -6.90
CA GLU A 126 12.65 1.84 -7.99
C GLU A 126 11.44 2.60 -7.42
N ARG A 127 11.18 3.81 -7.93
CA ARG A 127 10.19 4.75 -7.36
C ARG A 127 8.96 4.85 -8.24
N PHE A 128 7.80 4.77 -7.61
CA PHE A 128 6.49 4.88 -8.25
C PHE A 128 5.65 5.94 -7.54
N LEU A 129 4.85 6.69 -8.28
CA LEU A 129 3.85 7.62 -7.74
C LEU A 129 2.45 7.12 -8.08
N ILE A 130 1.61 6.99 -7.09
CA ILE A 130 0.20 6.69 -7.25
C ILE A 130 -0.59 7.89 -6.76
N ILE A 131 -1.32 8.54 -7.67
CA ILE A 131 -2.26 9.60 -7.35
C ILE A 131 -3.66 8.98 -7.38
N LYS A 132 -4.23 8.75 -6.21
CA LYS A 132 -5.50 8.03 -6.07
C LYS A 132 -6.69 8.96 -5.82
N ASP A 133 -7.88 8.37 -5.90
CA ASP A 133 -9.16 9.04 -5.64
C ASP A 133 -9.33 10.35 -6.45
N VAL A 134 -8.78 10.36 -7.68
CA VAL A 134 -8.86 11.52 -8.57
C VAL A 134 -10.28 11.67 -9.11
N PHE A 135 -10.84 12.87 -9.01
CA PHE A 135 -12.16 13.20 -9.53
C PHE A 135 -12.11 14.52 -10.32
N PRO A 136 -13.07 14.79 -11.21
CA PRO A 136 -13.10 16.01 -12.00
C PRO A 136 -13.18 17.27 -11.12
N CYS A 137 -12.10 18.04 -11.06
CA CYS A 137 -12.01 19.31 -10.35
C CYS A 137 -10.97 20.23 -11.02
N LYS A 138 -10.72 21.41 -10.44
CA LYS A 138 -9.72 22.36 -10.97
C LYS A 138 -8.27 21.88 -10.75
N ILE A 139 -8.04 21.06 -9.73
CA ILE A 139 -6.72 20.50 -9.43
C ILE A 139 -6.54 19.25 -10.27
N LYS A 140 -5.52 19.26 -11.11
CA LYS A 140 -5.22 18.13 -12.00
C LYS A 140 -4.07 17.30 -11.47
N PRO A 141 -4.00 16.01 -11.79
CA PRO A 141 -2.90 15.12 -11.38
C PRO A 141 -1.52 15.64 -11.79
N GLU A 142 -1.40 16.27 -12.96
CA GLU A 142 -0.14 16.84 -13.46
C GLU A 142 0.41 17.93 -12.52
N PHE A 143 -0.48 18.70 -11.90
CA PHE A 143 -0.08 19.68 -10.89
C PHE A 143 0.52 18.97 -9.65
N ILE A 144 -0.09 17.88 -9.18
CA ILE A 144 0.43 17.09 -8.05
C ILE A 144 1.80 16.50 -8.39
N GLN A 145 1.93 15.92 -9.58
CA GLN A 145 3.19 15.37 -10.07
C GLN A 145 4.30 16.43 -10.10
N GLU A 146 4.00 17.62 -10.61
CA GLU A 146 4.95 18.73 -10.64
C GLU A 146 5.39 19.15 -9.23
N GLN A 147 4.45 19.21 -8.29
CA GLN A 147 4.76 19.55 -6.90
C GLN A 147 5.61 18.50 -6.18
N LEU A 148 5.64 17.26 -6.67
CA LEU A 148 6.39 16.14 -6.10
C LEU A 148 7.64 15.75 -6.91
N ARG A 149 8.13 16.63 -7.79
CA ARG A 149 9.38 16.41 -8.56
C ARG A 149 10.60 16.08 -7.69
N CYS A 150 10.59 16.54 -6.43
CA CYS A 150 11.65 16.20 -5.47
C CYS A 150 11.79 14.68 -5.20
N LEU A 151 10.76 13.89 -5.45
CA LEU A 151 10.79 12.43 -5.32
C LEU A 151 11.53 11.76 -6.48
N MET A 152 11.87 12.49 -7.56
CA MET A 152 12.61 12.00 -8.73
C MET A 152 12.00 10.72 -9.33
N ILE A 153 10.69 10.75 -9.58
CA ILE A 153 9.94 9.63 -10.16
C ILE A 153 9.83 9.83 -11.67
N GLU A 154 10.11 8.81 -12.44
CA GLU A 154 9.99 8.84 -13.89
C GLU A 154 8.51 8.86 -14.33
N GLU A 155 8.21 9.56 -15.43
CA GLU A 155 6.82 9.73 -15.91
C GLU A 155 6.09 8.40 -16.14
N GLN A 156 6.80 7.38 -16.64
CA GLN A 156 6.26 6.04 -16.87
C GLN A 156 5.87 5.30 -15.58
N HIS A 157 6.37 5.76 -14.43
CA HIS A 157 6.08 5.19 -13.10
C HIS A 157 5.04 6.01 -12.33
N VAL A 158 4.29 6.89 -13.01
CA VAL A 158 3.18 7.65 -12.43
C VAL A 158 1.85 7.02 -12.82
N TYR A 159 1.09 6.62 -11.82
CA TYR A 159 -0.23 6.00 -11.98
C TYR A 159 -1.32 6.92 -11.43
N ILE A 160 -2.36 7.13 -12.21
CA ILE A 160 -3.52 7.95 -11.83
C ILE A 160 -4.73 7.04 -11.68
N LEU A 161 -5.23 6.93 -10.46
CA LEU A 161 -6.42 6.15 -10.13
C LEU A 161 -7.61 7.09 -9.91
N TYR A 162 -8.52 7.09 -10.87
CA TYR A 162 -9.73 7.89 -10.78
C TYR A 162 -10.71 7.29 -9.79
N GLN A 163 -11.41 8.15 -9.07
CA GLN A 163 -12.48 7.75 -8.18
C GLN A 163 -13.60 7.06 -8.95
N ASP A 164 -13.91 5.83 -8.60
CA ASP A 164 -14.95 5.02 -9.22
C ASP A 164 -15.94 4.54 -8.14
N PRO A 165 -17.25 4.76 -8.29
CA PRO A 165 -18.25 4.33 -7.33
C PRO A 165 -18.26 2.80 -7.09
N ILE A 166 -17.89 2.00 -8.08
CA ILE A 166 -17.80 0.55 -7.95
C ILE A 166 -16.64 0.19 -7.01
N ASP A 167 -15.47 0.80 -7.23
CA ASP A 167 -14.28 0.56 -6.41
C ASP A 167 -14.48 1.07 -4.99
N MET A 168 -15.10 2.25 -4.81
CA MET A 168 -15.44 2.77 -3.48
C MET A 168 -16.37 1.83 -2.70
N LYS A 169 -17.44 1.37 -3.35
CA LYS A 169 -18.36 0.41 -2.75
C LYS A 169 -17.64 -0.88 -2.38
N TYR A 170 -16.82 -1.41 -3.30
CA TYR A 170 -16.11 -2.66 -3.09
C TYR A 170 -15.04 -2.55 -2.02
N ARG A 171 -14.31 -1.45 -1.96
CA ARG A 171 -13.33 -1.15 -0.90
C ARG A 171 -13.94 -1.27 0.49
N ILE A 172 -15.15 -0.75 0.69
CA ILE A 172 -15.86 -0.85 1.96
C ILE A 172 -16.35 -2.28 2.19
N GLN A 173 -17.06 -2.87 1.26
CA GLN A 173 -17.67 -4.19 1.43
C GLN A 173 -16.63 -5.29 1.67
N SER A 174 -15.48 -5.24 0.98
CA SER A 174 -14.45 -6.28 1.11
C SER A 174 -13.82 -6.38 2.50
N GLN A 175 -13.93 -5.33 3.32
CA GLN A 175 -13.48 -5.35 4.71
C GLN A 175 -14.40 -6.20 5.62
N TYR A 176 -15.68 -6.32 5.26
CA TYR A 176 -16.69 -7.05 6.05
C TYR A 176 -17.01 -8.42 5.47
N ASP A 177 -16.95 -8.58 4.15
CA ASP A 177 -17.39 -9.80 3.45
C ASP A 177 -16.35 -10.93 3.47
N HIS A 178 -15.17 -10.73 4.01
CA HIS A 178 -14.05 -11.70 4.02
C HIS A 178 -13.65 -12.21 2.62
N LYS A 179 -14.10 -11.56 1.54
CA LYS A 179 -13.89 -12.02 0.17
C LYS A 179 -13.26 -10.94 -0.67
N PHE A 180 -12.13 -11.27 -1.25
CA PHE A 180 -11.57 -10.50 -2.34
C PHE A 180 -12.06 -11.05 -3.68
N SER A 181 -12.46 -10.18 -4.59
CA SER A 181 -12.84 -10.56 -5.94
C SER A 181 -12.34 -9.53 -6.95
N PHE A 182 -11.19 -9.80 -7.55
CA PHE A 182 -10.63 -8.96 -8.61
C PHE A 182 -11.64 -8.61 -9.73
N PRO A 183 -12.50 -9.52 -10.20
CA PRO A 183 -13.52 -9.18 -11.21
C PRO A 183 -14.50 -8.07 -10.81
N LYS A 184 -14.68 -7.79 -9.52
CA LYS A 184 -15.59 -6.73 -9.04
C LYS A 184 -14.99 -5.32 -9.10
N LEU A 185 -13.69 -5.18 -9.33
CA LEU A 185 -13.05 -3.89 -9.50
C LEU A 185 -13.37 -3.25 -10.85
N SER A 186 -13.27 -1.93 -10.93
CA SER A 186 -13.39 -1.18 -12.18
C SER A 186 -12.30 -1.57 -13.20
N LYS A 187 -12.53 -1.26 -14.47
CA LYS A 187 -11.52 -1.54 -15.51
C LYS A 187 -10.20 -0.79 -15.30
N PRO A 188 -10.20 0.52 -14.95
CA PRO A 188 -8.96 1.24 -14.68
C PRO A 188 -8.15 0.63 -13.52
N THR A 189 -8.82 0.30 -12.42
CA THR A 189 -8.15 -0.32 -11.26
C THR A 189 -7.59 -1.70 -11.58
N LYS A 190 -8.32 -2.52 -12.36
CA LYS A 190 -7.80 -3.80 -12.84
C LYS A 190 -6.56 -3.64 -13.71
N PHE A 191 -6.56 -2.66 -14.61
CA PHE A 191 -5.41 -2.40 -15.47
C PHE A 191 -4.17 -1.96 -14.68
N PHE A 192 -4.35 -1.12 -13.66
CA PHE A 192 -3.27 -0.73 -12.76
C PHE A 192 -2.66 -1.92 -12.01
N LEU A 193 -3.48 -2.89 -11.61
CA LEU A 193 -3.06 -4.05 -10.81
C LEU A 193 -2.48 -5.21 -11.63
N GLN A 194 -2.50 -5.15 -12.96
CA GLN A 194 -1.90 -6.14 -13.88
C GLN A 194 -0.45 -5.82 -14.20
#